data_a5fd534b69c794d6e06a89db2c678729
#
_entry.id   a5fd534b69c794d6e06a89db2c678729
#
_cell.length_a   1.000
_cell.length_b   1.000
_cell.length_c   1.000
_cell.angle_alpha   90.00
_cell.angle_beta   90.00
_cell.angle_gamma   90.00
#
_symmetry.space_group_name_H-M   'P 1'
#
loop_
_entity.id
_entity.type
_entity.pdbx_description
1 polymer ?
#
loop_
_entity_poly.entity_id
_entity_poly.type
_entity_poly.pdbx_seq_one_letter_code
_entity_poly.pdbx_strand_id
1 'polypeptide(L)'
;GIATVDDVKANLANEVPELPEHYDVVLHACGKAHVVPKTEAEKQAFFDVNYQGTVNLCSALEKVGVPKALIFISTVAVYGCDFGELITEEHPLDGEIPYAKSKILAEGYLTQWCKEHNVVLGILRPSLLAGKGAPGNLGAMVNGIRKGFYMNIAGGKVVKSILMAEDIANILPKLEEQGGVYNVC
;
A
#
# COMPACT_ATOMS: atom_id res chain seq x y z
N GLY A 1 19.32 4.49 -14.94
CA GLY A 1 19.06 5.81 -14.40
C GLY A 1 17.60 5.91 -14.06
N ILE A 2 17.27 6.28 -12.83
CA ILE A 2 15.90 6.52 -12.41
C ILE A 2 15.59 7.94 -12.84
N ALA A 3 14.78 8.08 -13.88
CA ALA A 3 14.18 9.38 -14.19
C ALA A 3 13.09 9.61 -13.15
N THR A 4 13.29 10.58 -12.28
CA THR A 4 12.25 11.07 -11.39
C THR A 4 11.58 12.27 -12.05
N VAL A 5 10.68 12.01 -12.96
CA VAL A 5 9.85 13.06 -13.56
C VAL A 5 8.41 12.71 -13.21
N ASP A 6 7.70 13.65 -12.59
CA ASP A 6 6.24 13.58 -12.47
C ASP A 6 5.66 13.86 -13.87
N ASP A 7 5.61 12.86 -14.71
CA ASP A 7 5.16 12.99 -16.10
C ASP A 7 3.66 13.26 -16.18
N VAL A 8 2.89 12.73 -15.22
CA VAL A 8 1.44 12.92 -15.14
C VAL A 8 1.03 13.30 -13.73
N LYS A 9 0.32 14.42 -13.60
CA LYS A 9 -0.31 14.85 -12.35
C LYS A 9 -1.80 14.64 -12.45
N ALA A 10 -2.33 13.69 -11.69
CA ALA A 10 -3.74 13.38 -11.66
C ALA A 10 -4.21 13.07 -10.24
N ASN A 11 -5.48 13.40 -9.96
CA ASN A 11 -6.14 12.98 -8.73
C ASN A 11 -6.90 11.68 -8.98
N LEU A 12 -6.25 10.55 -8.76
CA LEU A 12 -6.82 9.23 -8.99
C LEU A 12 -8.17 9.00 -8.28
N ALA A 13 -8.46 9.69 -7.19
CA ALA A 13 -9.74 9.56 -6.51
C ALA A 13 -10.93 10.02 -7.36
N ASN A 14 -10.71 10.96 -8.31
CA ASN A 14 -11.78 11.65 -9.02
C ASN A 14 -11.71 11.49 -10.55
N GLU A 15 -10.57 11.03 -11.08
CA GLU A 15 -10.35 11.00 -12.52
C GLU A 15 -9.51 9.80 -12.98
N VAL A 16 -9.74 9.39 -14.19
CA VAL A 16 -8.90 8.43 -14.92
C VAL A 16 -7.77 9.22 -15.59
N PRO A 17 -6.50 9.01 -15.18
CA PRO A 17 -5.39 9.77 -15.72
C PRO A 17 -5.18 9.49 -17.21
N GLU A 18 -4.70 10.49 -17.94
CA GLU A 18 -4.21 10.31 -19.30
C GLU A 18 -2.73 9.92 -19.24
N LEU A 19 -2.46 8.64 -19.49
CA LEU A 19 -1.09 8.12 -19.53
C LEU A 19 -0.49 8.37 -20.92
N PRO A 20 0.79 8.82 -21.00
CA PRO A 20 1.41 9.18 -22.27
C PRO A 20 1.81 7.97 -23.11
N GLU A 21 2.07 6.83 -22.51
CA GLU A 21 2.61 5.64 -23.15
C GLU A 21 2.25 4.35 -22.39
N HIS A 22 2.58 3.21 -22.99
CA HIS A 22 2.51 1.90 -22.37
C HIS A 22 3.64 1.69 -21.35
N TYR A 23 3.33 0.98 -20.26
CA TYR A 23 4.29 0.61 -19.21
C TYR A 23 4.33 -0.91 -19.05
N ASP A 24 5.52 -1.50 -19.07
CA ASP A 24 5.70 -2.94 -18.87
C ASP A 24 5.40 -3.37 -17.41
N VAL A 25 5.79 -2.54 -16.45
CA VAL A 25 5.63 -2.81 -15.01
C VAL A 25 5.07 -1.59 -14.31
N VAL A 26 4.07 -1.80 -13.46
CA VAL A 26 3.45 -0.74 -12.66
C VAL A 26 3.62 -1.04 -11.18
N LEU A 27 4.27 -0.14 -10.43
CA LEU A 27 4.28 -0.14 -8.98
C LEU A 27 3.22 0.83 -8.45
N HIS A 28 2.11 0.28 -7.97
CA HIS A 28 1.02 1.07 -7.42
C HIS A 28 1.20 1.27 -5.91
N ALA A 29 1.87 2.35 -5.54
CA ALA A 29 2.14 2.74 -4.15
C ALA A 29 1.28 3.93 -3.68
N CYS A 30 0.37 4.44 -4.51
CA CYS A 30 -0.53 5.52 -4.13
C CYS A 30 -1.53 5.05 -3.08
N GLY A 31 -1.82 5.91 -2.10
CA GLY A 31 -2.84 5.59 -1.12
C GLY A 31 -2.94 6.61 0.01
N LYS A 32 -4.14 6.73 0.56
CA LYS A 32 -4.41 7.48 1.79
C LYS A 32 -4.16 6.58 2.99
N ALA A 33 -3.31 7.03 3.91
CA ALA A 33 -2.94 6.32 5.13
C ALA A 33 -2.65 7.32 6.27
N HIS A 34 -2.34 6.82 7.48
CA HIS A 34 -1.84 7.61 8.62
C HIS A 34 -2.77 8.73 9.14
N VAL A 35 -4.06 8.67 8.83
CA VAL A 35 -5.06 9.61 9.33
C VAL A 35 -6.15 8.83 10.04
N VAL A 36 -6.54 9.28 11.24
CA VAL A 36 -7.72 8.74 11.95
C VAL A 36 -8.94 9.56 11.51
N PRO A 37 -9.87 8.99 10.76
CA PRO A 37 -11.02 9.73 10.25
C PRO A 37 -11.98 10.08 11.39
N LYS A 38 -12.48 11.32 11.40
CA LYS A 38 -13.42 11.84 12.39
C LYS A 38 -14.84 12.02 11.84
N THR A 39 -14.96 12.10 10.52
CA THR A 39 -16.23 12.31 9.81
C THR A 39 -16.46 11.22 8.78
N GLU A 40 -17.72 11.05 8.34
CA GLU A 40 -18.04 10.09 7.26
C GLU A 40 -17.35 10.47 5.95
N ALA A 41 -17.22 11.77 5.65
CA ALA A 41 -16.48 12.21 4.46
C ALA A 41 -15.00 11.83 4.52
N GLU A 42 -14.37 11.91 5.70
CA GLU A 42 -12.99 11.47 5.87
C GLU A 42 -12.84 9.94 5.76
N LYS A 43 -13.84 9.16 6.19
CA LYS A 43 -13.89 7.71 5.98
C LYS A 43 -14.05 7.39 4.50
N GLN A 44 -14.97 8.04 3.81
CA GLN A 44 -15.21 7.85 2.39
C GLN A 44 -13.97 8.15 1.56
N ALA A 45 -13.19 9.16 1.93
CA ALA A 45 -11.94 9.51 1.23
C ALA A 45 -10.89 8.39 1.20
N PHE A 46 -10.95 7.39 2.11
CA PHE A 46 -10.10 6.18 1.99
C PHE A 46 -10.55 5.31 0.81
N PHE A 47 -11.84 5.16 0.61
CA PHE A 47 -12.38 4.37 -0.50
C PHE A 47 -12.16 5.09 -1.84
N ASP A 48 -12.35 6.40 -1.87
CA ASP A 48 -12.15 7.20 -3.08
C ASP A 48 -10.68 7.14 -3.54
N VAL A 49 -9.72 7.27 -2.61
CA VAL A 49 -8.29 7.25 -2.96
C VAL A 49 -7.79 5.83 -3.18
N ASN A 50 -8.05 4.90 -2.24
CA ASN A 50 -7.38 3.58 -2.25
C ASN A 50 -8.08 2.59 -3.18
N TYR A 51 -9.42 2.62 -3.25
CA TYR A 51 -10.18 1.70 -4.09
C TYR A 51 -10.52 2.32 -5.44
N GLN A 52 -11.27 3.43 -5.48
CA GLN A 52 -11.65 4.07 -6.73
C GLN A 52 -10.41 4.54 -7.51
N GLY A 53 -9.40 5.06 -6.81
CA GLY A 53 -8.13 5.43 -7.42
C GLY A 53 -7.41 4.25 -8.09
N THR A 54 -7.49 3.05 -7.51
CA THR A 54 -6.98 1.82 -8.14
C THR A 54 -7.78 1.46 -9.40
N VAL A 55 -9.10 1.55 -9.35
CA VAL A 55 -9.99 1.32 -10.51
C VAL A 55 -9.65 2.30 -11.63
N ASN A 56 -9.50 3.58 -11.31
CA ASN A 56 -9.18 4.63 -12.29
C ASN A 56 -7.80 4.43 -12.92
N LEU A 57 -6.81 3.98 -12.14
CA LEU A 57 -5.48 3.62 -12.67
C LEU A 57 -5.58 2.46 -13.67
N CYS A 58 -6.29 1.39 -13.33
CA CYS A 58 -6.49 0.25 -14.23
C CYS A 58 -7.19 0.66 -15.51
N SER A 59 -8.23 1.49 -15.41
CA SER A 59 -8.92 2.05 -16.60
C SER A 59 -8.02 2.91 -17.47
N ALA A 60 -7.03 3.58 -16.90
CA ALA A 60 -6.04 4.32 -17.66
C ALA A 60 -5.05 3.38 -18.38
N LEU A 61 -4.61 2.32 -17.69
CA LEU A 61 -3.72 1.32 -18.26
C LEU A 61 -4.36 0.56 -19.44
N GLU A 62 -5.66 0.29 -19.38
CA GLU A 62 -6.39 -0.33 -20.50
C GLU A 62 -6.33 0.50 -21.78
N LYS A 63 -6.30 1.85 -21.67
CA LYS A 63 -6.27 2.74 -22.83
C LYS A 63 -4.93 2.76 -23.56
N VAL A 64 -3.82 2.56 -22.84
CA VAL A 64 -2.46 2.60 -23.39
C VAL A 64 -1.84 1.22 -23.55
N GLY A 65 -2.54 0.17 -23.14
CA GLY A 65 -2.09 -1.21 -23.10
C GLY A 65 -1.75 -1.65 -21.66
N VAL A 66 -2.29 -2.82 -21.28
CA VAL A 66 -2.10 -3.38 -19.94
C VAL A 66 -0.65 -3.79 -19.71
N PRO A 67 -0.10 -3.62 -18.50
CA PRO A 67 1.27 -3.98 -18.18
C PRO A 67 1.46 -5.51 -18.15
N LYS A 68 2.70 -5.96 -18.21
CA LYS A 68 3.05 -7.38 -17.93
C LYS A 68 2.88 -7.72 -16.45
N ALA A 69 3.24 -6.79 -15.57
CA ALA A 69 3.12 -6.96 -14.14
C ALA A 69 2.61 -5.69 -13.44
N LEU A 70 1.79 -5.90 -12.41
CA LEU A 70 1.33 -4.85 -11.50
C LEU A 70 1.66 -5.25 -10.07
N ILE A 71 2.40 -4.40 -9.36
CA ILE A 71 2.77 -4.61 -7.97
C ILE A 71 2.01 -3.60 -7.12
N PHE A 72 1.21 -4.09 -6.18
CA PHE A 72 0.38 -3.27 -5.30
C PHE A 72 0.94 -3.23 -3.88
N ILE A 73 1.12 -2.04 -3.34
CA ILE A 73 1.49 -1.85 -1.94
C ILE A 73 0.21 -1.79 -1.10
N SER A 74 -0.07 -2.91 -0.43
CA SER A 74 -1.17 -3.05 0.53
C SER A 74 -0.68 -2.79 1.97
N THR A 75 -1.10 -3.57 2.95
CA THR A 75 -0.75 -3.40 4.36
C THR A 75 -1.14 -4.63 5.19
N VAL A 76 -0.41 -4.95 6.26
CA VAL A 76 -0.84 -5.97 7.24
C VAL A 76 -2.12 -5.59 8.00
N ALA A 77 -2.56 -4.33 7.96
CA ALA A 77 -3.81 -3.90 8.56
C ALA A 77 -5.06 -4.59 7.96
N VAL A 78 -4.94 -5.18 6.76
CA VAL A 78 -6.01 -5.95 6.13
C VAL A 78 -6.45 -7.16 6.96
N TYR A 79 -5.59 -7.68 7.83
CA TYR A 79 -5.93 -8.81 8.71
C TYR A 79 -6.80 -8.44 9.91
N GLY A 80 -6.86 -7.15 10.29
CA GLY A 80 -7.64 -6.70 11.44
C GLY A 80 -7.09 -7.14 12.80
N CYS A 81 -5.87 -7.68 12.85
CA CYS A 81 -5.26 -8.18 14.07
C CYS A 81 -4.42 -7.11 14.76
N ASP A 82 -4.73 -6.80 16.02
CA ASP A 82 -3.88 -5.97 16.88
C ASP A 82 -2.67 -6.74 17.43
N PHE A 83 -2.80 -8.06 17.55
CA PHE A 83 -1.78 -9.01 18.03
C PHE A 83 -1.83 -10.27 17.17
N GLY A 84 -0.68 -10.90 16.97
CA GLY A 84 -0.59 -12.18 16.27
C GLY A 84 0.84 -12.67 16.20
N GLU A 85 0.99 -13.98 16.12
CA GLU A 85 2.25 -14.64 15.86
C GLU A 85 2.11 -15.45 14.58
N LEU A 86 3.12 -15.35 13.71
CA LEU A 86 3.20 -16.11 12.45
C LEU A 86 1.94 -15.99 11.56
N ILE A 87 1.40 -14.77 11.47
CA ILE A 87 0.26 -14.50 10.57
C ILE A 87 0.75 -14.70 9.12
N THR A 88 0.16 -15.68 8.43
CA THR A 88 0.47 -15.97 7.03
C THR A 88 -0.42 -15.16 6.08
N GLU A 89 -0.09 -15.18 4.80
CA GLU A 89 -0.86 -14.50 3.75
C GLU A 89 -2.26 -15.09 3.53
N GLU A 90 -2.49 -16.31 4.00
CA GLU A 90 -3.79 -17.01 3.95
C GLU A 90 -4.73 -16.64 5.10
N HIS A 91 -4.26 -15.84 6.06
CA HIS A 91 -5.09 -15.39 7.18
C HIS A 91 -6.30 -14.59 6.65
N PRO A 92 -7.51 -14.73 7.23
CA PRO A 92 -8.69 -13.97 6.84
C PRO A 92 -8.45 -12.45 6.84
N LEU A 93 -9.06 -11.76 5.88
CA LEU A 93 -8.95 -10.31 5.72
C LEU A 93 -10.10 -9.63 6.46
N ASP A 94 -9.98 -9.50 7.78
CA ASP A 94 -11.03 -9.02 8.69
C ASP A 94 -10.81 -7.57 9.13
N GLY A 95 -9.98 -6.81 8.41
CA GLY A 95 -9.70 -5.42 8.74
C GLY A 95 -10.94 -4.52 8.65
N GLU A 96 -11.37 -3.95 9.79
CA GLU A 96 -12.62 -3.18 9.88
C GLU A 96 -12.45 -1.66 9.71
N ILE A 97 -11.27 -1.13 9.98
CA ILE A 97 -11.04 0.31 9.82
C ILE A 97 -11.14 0.73 8.35
N PRO A 98 -11.59 1.96 8.03
CA PRO A 98 -11.78 2.41 6.63
C PRO A 98 -10.56 2.23 5.75
N TYR A 99 -9.36 2.44 6.30
CA TYR A 99 -8.10 2.18 5.61
C TYR A 99 -7.95 0.71 5.19
N ALA A 100 -8.13 -0.22 6.13
CA ALA A 100 -8.01 -1.65 5.85
C ALA A 100 -9.07 -2.11 4.83
N LYS A 101 -10.33 -1.75 5.05
CA LYS A 101 -11.44 -2.08 4.13
C LYS A 101 -11.18 -1.58 2.71
N SER A 102 -10.69 -0.36 2.56
CA SER A 102 -10.38 0.20 1.24
C SER A 102 -9.23 -0.54 0.54
N LYS A 103 -8.23 -1.02 1.29
CA LYS A 103 -7.13 -1.84 0.76
C LYS A 103 -7.59 -3.26 0.40
N ILE A 104 -8.44 -3.89 1.22
CA ILE A 104 -9.05 -5.20 0.92
C ILE A 104 -9.85 -5.13 -0.39
N LEU A 105 -10.66 -4.10 -0.58
CA LEU A 105 -11.41 -3.91 -1.82
C LEU A 105 -10.49 -3.72 -3.02
N ALA A 106 -9.39 -2.97 -2.87
CA ALA A 106 -8.41 -2.78 -3.94
C ALA A 106 -7.68 -4.09 -4.28
N GLU A 107 -7.29 -4.91 -3.28
CA GLU A 107 -6.70 -6.23 -3.51
C GLU A 107 -7.65 -7.14 -4.29
N GLY A 108 -8.93 -7.20 -3.88
CA GLY A 108 -9.95 -7.99 -4.56
C GLY A 108 -10.17 -7.56 -6.01
N TYR A 109 -10.29 -6.25 -6.24
CA TYR A 109 -10.42 -5.70 -7.58
C TYR A 109 -9.20 -6.04 -8.47
N LEU A 110 -7.98 -5.80 -7.98
CA LEU A 110 -6.75 -6.10 -8.72
C LEU A 110 -6.60 -7.58 -9.02
N THR A 111 -6.97 -8.46 -8.09
CA THR A 111 -6.95 -9.91 -8.30
C THR A 111 -7.84 -10.31 -9.48
N GLN A 112 -9.03 -9.76 -9.55
CA GLN A 112 -9.95 -10.01 -10.65
C GLN A 112 -9.45 -9.38 -11.96
N TRP A 113 -9.10 -8.10 -11.94
CA TRP A 113 -8.65 -7.36 -13.11
C TRP A 113 -7.38 -7.97 -13.73
N CYS A 114 -6.36 -8.27 -12.93
CA CYS A 114 -5.12 -8.86 -13.42
C CYS A 114 -5.36 -10.27 -14.02
N LYS A 115 -6.25 -11.06 -13.41
CA LYS A 115 -6.64 -12.36 -13.97
C LYS A 115 -7.32 -12.22 -15.33
N GLU A 116 -8.22 -11.26 -15.49
CA GLU A 116 -8.95 -11.03 -16.77
C GLU A 116 -8.02 -10.56 -17.88
N HIS A 117 -6.98 -9.80 -17.53
CA HIS A 117 -6.04 -9.22 -18.49
C HIS A 117 -4.72 -9.99 -18.65
N ASN A 118 -4.55 -11.14 -17.96
CA ASN A 118 -3.31 -11.92 -17.93
C ASN A 118 -2.09 -11.11 -17.45
N VAL A 119 -2.29 -10.24 -16.46
CA VAL A 119 -1.25 -9.43 -15.81
C VAL A 119 -0.71 -10.17 -14.59
N VAL A 120 0.60 -10.24 -14.42
CA VAL A 120 1.22 -10.77 -13.20
C VAL A 120 0.94 -9.82 -12.04
N LEU A 121 0.27 -10.29 -10.99
CA LEU A 121 -0.06 -9.49 -9.81
C LEU A 121 0.85 -9.83 -8.63
N GLY A 122 1.59 -8.83 -8.14
CA GLY A 122 2.29 -8.88 -6.86
C GLY A 122 1.59 -8.01 -5.83
N ILE A 123 1.27 -8.56 -4.66
CA ILE A 123 0.70 -7.79 -3.53
C ILE A 123 1.67 -7.84 -2.37
N LEU A 124 2.12 -6.69 -1.93
CA LEU A 124 2.93 -6.56 -0.71
C LEU A 124 2.05 -6.04 0.43
N ARG A 125 2.07 -6.76 1.55
CA ARG A 125 1.44 -6.35 2.81
C ARG A 125 2.54 -5.97 3.81
N PRO A 126 3.08 -4.74 3.72
CA PRO A 126 4.12 -4.29 4.63
C PRO A 126 3.60 -4.13 6.05
N SER A 127 4.47 -4.41 7.00
CA SER A 127 4.35 -4.04 8.40
C SER A 127 4.60 -2.54 8.58
N LEU A 128 5.03 -2.09 9.75
CA LEU A 128 5.34 -0.68 9.98
C LEU A 128 6.55 -0.25 9.14
N LEU A 129 6.33 0.66 8.18
CA LEU A 129 7.39 1.18 7.32
C LEU A 129 8.27 2.17 8.08
N ALA A 130 9.58 1.93 8.03
CA ALA A 130 10.63 2.82 8.50
C ALA A 130 11.44 3.36 7.32
N GLY A 131 12.02 4.54 7.49
CA GLY A 131 12.87 5.16 6.46
C GLY A 131 13.06 6.64 6.72
N LYS A 132 13.85 7.30 5.88
CA LYS A 132 14.08 8.74 5.97
C LYS A 132 12.77 9.48 5.71
N GLY A 133 12.33 10.28 6.70
CA GLY A 133 11.08 11.03 6.60
C GLY A 133 9.81 10.19 6.81
N ALA A 134 9.91 8.99 7.40
CA ALA A 134 8.77 8.13 7.68
C ALA A 134 7.64 8.90 8.41
N PRO A 135 6.42 8.92 7.86
CA PRO A 135 5.30 9.60 8.48
C PRO A 135 4.73 8.80 9.66
N GLY A 136 3.84 9.44 10.43
CA GLY A 136 3.05 8.77 11.47
C GLY A 136 3.80 8.52 12.77
N ASN A 137 3.36 7.49 13.50
CA ASN A 137 3.77 7.22 14.87
C ASN A 137 5.27 6.91 15.04
N LEU A 138 5.89 6.25 14.07
CA LEU A 138 7.31 5.93 14.13
C LEU A 138 8.18 7.19 14.07
N GLY A 139 7.87 8.11 13.16
CA GLY A 139 8.55 9.41 13.07
C GLY A 139 8.37 10.24 14.34
N ALA A 140 7.15 10.26 14.89
CA ALA A 140 6.86 10.94 16.17
C ALA A 140 7.64 10.33 17.33
N MET A 141 7.71 9.00 17.42
CA MET A 141 8.47 8.27 18.43
C MET A 141 9.97 8.60 18.34
N VAL A 142 10.57 8.51 17.16
CA VAL A 142 11.99 8.84 16.93
C VAL A 142 12.30 10.28 17.33
N ASN A 143 11.43 11.22 16.94
CA ASN A 143 11.58 12.62 17.32
C ASN A 143 11.41 12.84 18.83
N GLY A 144 10.49 12.15 19.48
CA GLY A 144 10.31 12.18 20.93
C GLY A 144 11.54 11.66 21.67
N ILE A 145 12.12 10.55 21.21
CA ILE A 145 13.37 9.99 21.79
C ILE A 145 14.52 11.00 21.63
N ARG A 146 14.72 11.54 20.42
CA ARG A 146 15.78 12.51 20.15
C ARG A 146 15.69 13.78 21.01
N LYS A 147 14.47 14.21 21.34
CA LYS A 147 14.20 15.38 22.17
C LYS A 147 14.15 15.09 23.67
N GLY A 148 14.31 13.82 24.09
CA GLY A 148 14.25 13.41 25.49
C GLY A 148 12.84 13.40 26.11
N PHE A 149 11.78 13.48 25.30
CA PHE A 149 10.39 13.52 25.76
C PHE A 149 9.63 12.19 25.53
N TYR A 150 10.33 11.10 25.19
CA TYR A 150 9.68 9.83 24.98
C TYR A 150 9.40 9.13 26.32
N MET A 151 8.14 8.78 26.56
CA MET A 151 7.72 7.95 27.69
C MET A 151 7.44 6.53 27.22
N ASN A 152 7.99 5.55 27.94
CA ASN A 152 7.68 4.15 27.69
C ASN A 152 6.20 3.86 27.97
N ILE A 153 5.49 3.34 26.96
CA ILE A 153 4.12 2.88 27.08
C ILE A 153 4.14 1.38 27.38
N ALA A 154 3.25 0.92 28.25
CA ALA A 154 3.11 -0.50 28.65
C ALA A 154 4.42 -1.17 29.11
N GLY A 155 5.27 -0.42 29.82
CA GLY A 155 6.53 -0.94 30.37
C GLY A 155 7.58 -1.32 29.31
N GLY A 156 7.45 -0.82 28.08
CA GLY A 156 8.40 -1.09 26.99
C GLY A 156 8.36 -2.51 26.43
N LYS A 157 7.29 -3.27 26.66
CA LYS A 157 7.16 -4.67 26.22
C LYS A 157 6.50 -4.83 24.84
N VAL A 158 6.16 -3.74 24.18
CA VAL A 158 5.53 -3.79 22.86
C VAL A 158 6.56 -4.17 21.81
N VAL A 159 6.31 -5.26 21.09
CA VAL A 159 7.10 -5.72 19.95
C VAL A 159 6.33 -5.36 18.66
N LYS A 160 7.03 -4.84 17.66
CA LYS A 160 6.44 -4.54 16.35
C LYS A 160 7.40 -4.96 15.24
N SER A 161 6.84 -5.58 14.21
CA SER A 161 7.56 -5.81 12.97
C SER A 161 7.77 -4.48 12.25
N ILE A 162 8.97 -4.26 11.75
CA ILE A 162 9.36 -3.03 11.04
C ILE A 162 10.06 -3.42 9.75
N LEU A 163 9.65 -2.80 8.64
CA LEU A 163 10.26 -2.94 7.32
C LEU A 163 10.94 -1.63 6.93
N MET A 164 12.16 -1.70 6.45
CA MET A 164 12.79 -0.54 5.83
C MET A 164 12.21 -0.31 4.42
N ALA A 165 11.78 0.91 4.13
CA ALA A 165 11.19 1.24 2.84
C ALA A 165 12.13 0.92 1.65
N GLU A 166 13.44 1.02 1.87
CA GLU A 166 14.49 0.71 0.89
C GLU A 166 14.52 -0.79 0.53
N ASP A 167 14.11 -1.68 1.45
CA ASP A 167 14.12 -3.12 1.22
C ASP A 167 13.01 -3.58 0.27
N ILE A 168 11.96 -2.78 0.11
CA ILE A 168 10.90 -3.05 -0.87
C ILE A 168 11.49 -3.15 -2.28
N ALA A 169 12.45 -2.28 -2.63
CA ALA A 169 13.06 -2.29 -3.95
C ALA A 169 13.76 -3.62 -4.28
N ASN A 170 14.27 -4.33 -3.28
CA ASN A 170 14.99 -5.58 -3.46
C ASN A 170 14.10 -6.75 -3.87
N ILE A 171 12.80 -6.68 -3.54
CA ILE A 171 11.84 -7.77 -3.84
C ILE A 171 11.03 -7.52 -5.12
N LEU A 172 11.05 -6.30 -5.67
CA LEU A 172 10.29 -5.96 -6.87
C LEU A 172 10.60 -6.87 -8.07
N PRO A 173 11.86 -7.18 -8.42
CA PRO A 173 12.15 -8.04 -9.56
C PRO A 173 11.53 -9.43 -9.45
N LYS A 174 11.49 -10.00 -8.24
CA LYS A 174 10.86 -11.31 -8.01
C LYS A 174 9.34 -11.23 -8.18
N LEU A 175 8.70 -10.14 -7.71
CA LEU A 175 7.27 -9.94 -7.85
C LEU A 175 6.84 -9.70 -9.29
N GLU A 176 7.65 -8.99 -10.05
CA GLU A 176 7.45 -8.78 -11.49
C GLU A 176 7.39 -10.10 -12.26
N GLU A 177 8.24 -11.05 -11.88
CA GLU A 177 8.36 -12.34 -12.57
C GLU A 177 7.35 -13.38 -12.09
N GLN A 178 7.13 -13.49 -10.79
CA GLN A 178 6.36 -14.59 -10.16
C GLN A 178 5.00 -14.17 -9.62
N GLY A 179 4.79 -12.88 -9.37
CA GLY A 179 3.60 -12.40 -8.68
C GLY A 179 3.48 -12.94 -7.24
N GLY A 180 2.24 -12.98 -6.76
CA GLY A 180 1.90 -13.55 -5.45
C GLY A 180 1.63 -12.50 -4.38
N VAL A 181 1.22 -12.96 -3.18
CA VAL A 181 0.94 -12.13 -2.01
C VAL A 181 2.02 -12.40 -0.97
N TYR A 182 2.55 -11.35 -0.36
CA TYR A 182 3.64 -11.46 0.61
C TYR A 182 3.48 -10.50 1.78
N ASN A 183 3.57 -11.04 2.99
CA ASN A 183 3.81 -10.25 4.19
C ASN A 183 5.28 -9.83 4.22
N VAL A 184 5.54 -8.54 4.47
CA VAL A 184 6.90 -8.00 4.47
C VAL A 184 7.19 -7.27 5.77
N CYS A 185 8.23 -7.71 6.48
CA CYS A 185 8.67 -7.16 7.77
C CYS A 185 10.19 -7.30 7.97
#